data_836518950de61b4b5120cae93ae73beb
#
_entry.id   836518950de61b4b5120cae93ae73beb
#
_cell.length_a   1.000
_cell.length_b   1.000
_cell.length_c   1.000
_cell.angle_alpha   90.00
_cell.angle_beta   90.00
_cell.angle_gamma   90.00
#
_symmetry.space_group_name_H-M   'P 1'
#
loop_
_entity.id
_entity.type
_entity.pdbx_description
1 polymer ?
#
loop_
_entity_poly.entity_id
_entity_poly.type
_entity_poly.pdbx_seq_one_letter_code
_entity_poly.pdbx_strand_id
1 'polypeptide(L)'
;MGDRRLDVGRGVAVGVDFPSARRRRSRCLRVALVAALMCAPLAAVPDAADAGVGTAYTGRSGALGRSGSKVLPSLRRNLVSSYDFEHPAPGDPAVERDRGLSGTNIGLINGAASMRVRDGAFPGSRYSIRTEQVSPAVAGNDDWKAGIYSATGVTGLHAFNAAREISIMGWFKMTGPNPGPNTTTPDPADHYNAVGLAGLLSGDSQGHDVRALLEVINVSGQLRLVALGRRVDGSSSQTFAADDEWQSVLPPNTWVFLAATFDFDDGTMSLYKNGRPLTGTYVLPGDPWAVAGPPEPDLTSATDPRGIKIGGSFPQNTEERNPCNCRIDSLMFLDRAVTPREVARQYHRAVGR
;
A
#
# COMPACT_ATOMS: atom_id res chain seq x y z
N MET A 1 16.88 -44.24 -57.79
CA MET A 1 16.91 -43.37 -58.98
C MET A 1 16.13 -42.13 -58.60
N GLY A 2 16.74 -40.94 -58.55
CA GLY A 2 16.06 -39.65 -58.36
C GLY A 2 16.62 -38.85 -57.23
N ASP A 3 17.86 -38.44 -57.33
CA ASP A 3 18.56 -37.48 -56.49
C ASP A 3 18.00 -36.05 -56.76
N ARG A 4 17.47 -35.34 -55.77
CA ARG A 4 17.18 -33.93 -55.89
C ARG A 4 17.85 -33.18 -54.74
N ARG A 5 18.96 -32.55 -55.05
CA ARG A 5 19.64 -31.53 -54.28
C ARG A 5 18.73 -30.32 -54.17
N LEU A 6 18.52 -29.81 -52.94
CA LEU A 6 17.90 -28.51 -52.67
C LEU A 6 18.99 -27.46 -52.44
N ASP A 7 18.85 -26.41 -53.19
CA ASP A 7 19.72 -25.24 -53.34
C ASP A 7 19.65 -24.35 -52.11
N VAL A 8 20.81 -23.93 -51.60
CA VAL A 8 20.92 -23.05 -50.41
C VAL A 8 20.88 -21.61 -50.89
N GLY A 9 19.74 -20.96 -50.69
CA GLY A 9 19.56 -19.53 -50.96
C GLY A 9 20.36 -18.63 -50.02
N ARG A 10 21.23 -17.82 -50.60
CA ARG A 10 22.01 -16.77 -49.93
C ARG A 10 21.09 -15.68 -49.34
N GLY A 11 21.16 -15.47 -48.01
CA GLY A 11 20.53 -14.34 -47.33
C GLY A 11 21.27 -13.03 -47.62
N VAL A 12 20.50 -12.06 -48.09
CA VAL A 12 20.96 -10.67 -48.30
C VAL A 12 20.89 -9.97 -46.95
N ALA A 13 22.01 -9.50 -46.44
CA ALA A 13 22.07 -8.63 -45.27
C ALA A 13 21.69 -7.20 -45.68
N VAL A 14 20.58 -6.70 -45.14
CA VAL A 14 20.19 -5.29 -45.24
C VAL A 14 20.85 -4.54 -44.08
N GLY A 15 21.86 -3.74 -44.41
CA GLY A 15 22.50 -2.82 -43.50
C GLY A 15 21.56 -1.62 -43.22
N VAL A 16 21.27 -1.35 -41.97
CA VAL A 16 20.57 -0.14 -41.56
C VAL A 16 21.61 0.88 -41.09
N ASP A 17 21.81 1.93 -41.90
CA ASP A 17 22.67 3.08 -41.59
C ASP A 17 21.95 3.98 -40.58
N PHE A 18 22.58 4.23 -39.42
CA PHE A 18 22.19 5.26 -38.48
C PHE A 18 22.87 6.60 -38.78
N PRO A 19 22.14 7.70 -38.94
CA PRO A 19 22.77 9.01 -39.16
C PRO A 19 23.43 9.53 -37.85
N SER A 20 24.71 9.91 -37.98
CA SER A 20 25.50 10.55 -36.92
C SER A 20 24.94 11.93 -36.52
N ALA A 21 24.61 12.08 -35.25
CA ALA A 21 24.17 13.36 -34.69
C ALA A 21 25.31 14.38 -34.63
N ARG A 22 25.23 15.43 -35.44
CA ARG A 22 26.10 16.63 -35.40
C ARG A 22 25.84 17.38 -34.09
N ARG A 23 26.90 17.53 -33.28
CA ARG A 23 26.97 18.45 -32.13
C ARG A 23 26.74 19.88 -32.60
N ARG A 24 25.61 20.51 -32.25
CA ARG A 24 25.44 21.96 -32.30
C ARG A 24 25.90 22.56 -30.96
N ARG A 25 26.95 23.38 -31.02
CA ARG A 25 27.39 24.26 -29.93
C ARG A 25 26.38 25.39 -29.79
N SER A 26 25.60 25.39 -28.72
CA SER A 26 24.76 26.55 -28.36
C SER A 26 25.60 27.54 -27.54
N ARG A 27 25.71 28.77 -28.03
CA ARG A 27 26.34 29.92 -27.36
C ARG A 27 25.45 30.34 -26.18
N CYS A 28 26.02 30.38 -24.98
CA CYS A 28 25.37 30.97 -23.83
C CYS A 28 25.22 32.48 -24.02
N LEU A 29 23.99 32.94 -24.06
CA LEU A 29 23.65 34.35 -23.92
C LEU A 29 23.42 34.64 -22.44
N ARG A 30 24.28 35.40 -21.80
CA ARG A 30 24.11 35.87 -20.42
C ARG A 30 23.13 37.04 -20.44
N VAL A 31 21.94 36.82 -19.91
CA VAL A 31 21.01 37.90 -19.55
C VAL A 31 21.13 38.11 -18.05
N ALA A 32 21.66 39.25 -17.66
CA ALA A 32 21.66 39.69 -16.27
C ALA A 32 20.26 40.24 -15.94
N LEU A 33 19.54 39.56 -15.04
CA LEU A 33 18.30 40.10 -14.48
C LEU A 33 18.59 40.61 -13.08
N VAL A 34 18.41 41.90 -12.87
CA VAL A 34 18.46 42.57 -11.58
C VAL A 34 17.18 42.21 -10.83
N ALA A 35 17.31 41.43 -9.76
CA ALA A 35 16.22 41.15 -8.84
C ALA A 35 16.19 42.17 -7.70
N ALA A 36 15.17 43.01 -7.67
CA ALA A 36 14.88 43.87 -6.55
C ALA A 36 14.40 43.05 -5.33
N LEU A 37 15.13 43.12 -4.23
CA LEU A 37 14.76 42.56 -2.94
C LEU A 37 13.55 43.33 -2.38
N MET A 38 12.38 42.69 -2.32
CA MET A 38 11.34 43.10 -1.40
C MET A 38 11.35 42.14 -0.20
N CYS A 39 11.88 42.62 0.93
CA CYS A 39 11.75 41.98 2.22
C CYS A 39 10.31 42.11 2.71
N ALA A 40 9.56 41.01 2.74
CA ALA A 40 8.36 40.85 3.55
C ALA A 40 8.71 40.01 4.79
N PRO A 41 8.26 40.38 5.99
CA PRO A 41 8.58 39.60 7.19
C PRO A 41 7.83 38.27 7.16
N LEU A 42 8.56 37.16 7.26
CA LEU A 42 8.00 35.86 7.58
C LEU A 42 7.38 35.92 8.97
N ALA A 43 6.08 35.77 9.06
CA ALA A 43 5.43 35.43 10.31
C ALA A 43 5.86 34.01 10.71
N ALA A 44 6.52 33.92 11.86
CA ALA A 44 6.90 32.65 12.46
C ALA A 44 5.65 31.86 12.81
N VAL A 45 5.50 30.69 12.24
CA VAL A 45 4.57 29.67 12.71
C VAL A 45 5.18 29.06 13.97
N PRO A 46 4.48 29.02 15.12
CA PRO A 46 5.05 28.41 16.31
C PRO A 46 5.21 26.91 16.11
N ASP A 47 6.43 26.42 16.31
CA ASP A 47 6.73 25.02 16.53
C ASP A 47 5.87 24.50 17.68
N ALA A 48 5.08 23.46 17.41
CA ALA A 48 4.40 22.72 18.46
C ALA A 48 5.46 21.98 19.28
N ALA A 49 5.76 22.55 20.43
CA ALA A 49 6.71 22.03 21.38
C ALA A 49 6.32 20.63 21.85
N ASP A 50 7.32 19.78 21.77
CA ASP A 50 7.52 18.54 22.48
C ASP A 50 7.05 18.65 23.95
N ALA A 51 5.94 18.00 24.29
CA ALA A 51 5.50 17.79 25.65
C ALA A 51 5.74 16.33 26.04
N GLY A 52 7.00 16.00 26.23
CA GLY A 52 7.40 14.79 26.93
C GLY A 52 7.09 14.94 28.43
N VAL A 53 6.04 14.27 28.88
CA VAL A 53 5.89 13.92 30.29
C VAL A 53 5.51 12.44 30.39
N GLY A 54 6.52 11.63 30.65
CA GLY A 54 6.33 10.27 31.11
C GLY A 54 5.68 10.27 32.50
N THR A 55 4.42 9.90 32.55
CA THR A 55 3.78 9.45 33.79
C THR A 55 3.39 7.99 33.59
N ALA A 56 4.10 7.14 34.33
CA ALA A 56 3.73 5.74 34.52
C ALA A 56 2.31 5.69 35.10
N TYR A 57 1.34 5.35 34.27
CA TYR A 57 -0.03 5.12 34.71
C TYR A 57 -0.17 3.67 35.20
N THR A 58 0.00 3.47 36.49
CA THR A 58 -0.53 2.27 37.17
C THR A 58 -2.04 2.43 37.29
N GLY A 59 -2.76 2.14 36.24
CA GLY A 59 -4.22 2.23 36.18
C GLY A 59 -4.87 0.88 36.41
N ARG A 60 -5.61 0.77 37.50
CA ARG A 60 -6.52 -0.30 37.89
C ARG A 60 -7.30 -0.85 36.69
N SER A 61 -7.29 -2.18 36.54
CA SER A 61 -8.18 -2.94 35.68
C SER A 61 -9.65 -2.72 36.07
N GLY A 62 -10.25 -1.67 35.53
CA GLY A 62 -11.70 -1.53 35.51
C GLY A 62 -12.26 -2.54 34.51
N ALA A 63 -13.16 -3.40 34.96
CA ALA A 63 -13.91 -4.32 34.11
C ALA A 63 -14.74 -3.56 33.09
N LEU A 64 -14.13 -3.20 31.94
CA LEU A 64 -14.84 -2.74 30.77
C LEU A 64 -15.53 -3.94 30.14
N GLY A 65 -16.83 -3.83 29.95
CA GLY A 65 -17.70 -4.85 29.40
C GLY A 65 -17.06 -5.55 28.21
N ARG A 66 -17.11 -6.90 28.22
CA ARG A 66 -16.55 -7.80 27.22
C ARG A 66 -17.20 -7.66 25.85
N SER A 67 -16.92 -6.58 25.14
CA SER A 67 -16.86 -6.65 23.68
C SER A 67 -15.52 -7.32 23.35
N GLY A 68 -15.51 -8.63 23.29
CA GLY A 68 -14.28 -9.38 23.08
C GLY A 68 -13.66 -8.99 21.75
N SER A 69 -12.43 -8.48 21.77
CA SER A 69 -11.67 -8.19 20.56
C SER A 69 -11.82 -9.32 19.56
N LYS A 70 -12.24 -8.98 18.34
CA LYS A 70 -12.39 -9.92 17.23
C LYS A 70 -11.04 -10.43 16.71
N VAL A 71 -9.93 -9.86 17.17
CA VAL A 71 -8.58 -10.31 16.82
C VAL A 71 -8.26 -11.64 17.51
N LEU A 72 -7.78 -12.59 16.73
CA LEU A 72 -7.33 -13.90 17.22
C LEU A 72 -6.22 -13.74 18.26
N PRO A 73 -6.31 -14.38 19.43
CA PRO A 73 -5.30 -14.20 20.51
C PRO A 73 -3.86 -14.45 20.08
N SER A 74 -3.61 -15.44 19.21
CA SER A 74 -2.26 -15.77 18.72
C SER A 74 -1.64 -14.64 17.85
N LEU A 75 -2.43 -13.72 17.32
CA LEU A 75 -1.95 -12.61 16.48
C LEU A 75 -1.53 -11.40 17.32
N ARG A 76 -2.06 -11.25 18.52
CA ARG A 76 -1.96 -9.98 19.29
C ARG A 76 -0.53 -9.56 19.59
N ARG A 77 0.38 -10.51 19.83
CA ARG A 77 1.78 -10.21 20.15
C ARG A 77 2.58 -9.64 18.95
N ASN A 78 2.09 -9.88 17.75
CA ASN A 78 2.70 -9.42 16.50
C ASN A 78 1.85 -8.38 15.78
N LEU A 79 0.74 -7.94 16.38
CA LEU A 79 -0.16 -6.95 15.82
C LEU A 79 0.42 -5.56 16.06
N VAL A 80 1.24 -5.08 15.14
CA VAL A 80 1.90 -3.77 15.24
C VAL A 80 0.88 -2.66 15.15
N SER A 81 0.02 -2.69 14.13
CA SER A 81 -1.05 -1.68 13.98
C SER A 81 -2.38 -2.32 13.61
N SER A 82 -3.47 -1.78 14.17
CA SER A 82 -4.83 -2.26 13.89
C SER A 82 -5.86 -1.12 13.97
N TYR A 83 -6.68 -1.01 12.93
CA TYR A 83 -7.69 0.05 12.78
C TYR A 83 -9.04 -0.57 12.50
N ASP A 84 -9.94 -0.49 13.48
CA ASP A 84 -11.31 -1.04 13.38
C ASP A 84 -12.37 0.04 13.06
N PHE A 85 -11.93 1.31 12.97
CA PHE A 85 -12.74 2.49 12.67
C PHE A 85 -13.90 2.75 13.63
N GLU A 86 -13.90 2.05 14.77
CA GLU A 86 -14.85 2.21 15.88
C GLU A 86 -14.33 3.19 16.95
N HIS A 87 -13.03 3.59 16.87
CA HIS A 87 -12.32 4.25 17.94
C HIS A 87 -11.66 5.56 17.51
N PRO A 88 -12.45 6.61 17.20
CA PRO A 88 -11.87 7.94 16.93
C PRO A 88 -11.01 8.41 18.10
N ALA A 89 -10.01 9.24 17.82
CA ALA A 89 -9.21 9.86 18.86
C ALA A 89 -10.09 10.81 19.71
N PRO A 90 -9.88 10.88 21.03
CA PRO A 90 -10.61 11.81 21.87
C PRO A 90 -10.41 13.26 21.41
N GLY A 91 -11.49 13.95 21.11
CA GLY A 91 -11.47 15.35 20.64
C GLY A 91 -11.14 15.52 19.15
N ASP A 92 -10.75 14.48 18.44
CA ASP A 92 -10.49 14.55 17.00
C ASP A 92 -11.12 13.36 16.24
N PRO A 93 -12.33 13.51 15.72
CA PRO A 93 -13.01 12.46 14.97
C PRO A 93 -12.42 12.20 13.58
N ALA A 94 -11.50 13.04 13.10
CA ALA A 94 -10.76 12.83 11.86
C ALA A 94 -9.56 11.90 12.03
N VAL A 95 -9.27 11.44 13.25
CA VAL A 95 -8.18 10.54 13.57
C VAL A 95 -8.74 9.22 14.09
N GLU A 96 -8.23 8.10 13.56
CA GLU A 96 -8.50 6.76 14.05
C GLU A 96 -7.37 6.29 14.94
N ARG A 97 -7.72 5.75 16.12
CA ARG A 97 -6.72 5.23 17.05
C ARG A 97 -6.24 3.85 16.64
N ASP A 98 -4.95 3.66 16.77
CA ASP A 98 -4.36 2.34 16.69
C ASP A 98 -4.80 1.45 17.88
N ARG A 99 -5.20 0.23 17.58
CA ARG A 99 -5.55 -0.83 18.53
C ARG A 99 -4.47 -1.91 18.61
N GLY A 100 -3.38 -1.74 17.84
CA GLY A 100 -2.18 -2.56 17.89
C GLY A 100 -1.19 -2.12 18.96
N LEU A 101 0.05 -2.56 18.81
CA LEU A 101 1.13 -2.31 19.77
C LEU A 101 1.87 -1.01 19.50
N SER A 102 1.80 -0.47 18.28
CA SER A 102 2.56 0.70 17.86
C SER A 102 2.02 2.02 18.45
N GLY A 103 0.73 2.07 18.75
CA GLY A 103 0.06 3.31 19.14
C GLY A 103 0.01 4.37 18.05
N THR A 104 0.31 4.00 16.79
CA THR A 104 0.36 4.91 15.65
C THR A 104 -1.05 5.21 15.15
N ASN A 105 -1.61 6.33 15.54
CA ASN A 105 -2.90 6.80 15.03
C ASN A 105 -2.78 7.22 13.56
N ILE A 106 -3.88 7.11 12.81
CA ILE A 106 -3.94 7.51 11.40
C ILE A 106 -5.00 8.60 11.16
N GLY A 107 -4.71 9.48 10.21
CA GLY A 107 -5.66 10.49 9.74
C GLY A 107 -6.67 9.92 8.75
N LEU A 108 -7.91 10.42 8.81
CA LEU A 108 -8.93 10.28 7.79
C LEU A 108 -8.85 11.52 6.89
N ILE A 109 -8.17 11.36 5.76
CA ILE A 109 -7.70 12.48 4.93
C ILE A 109 -8.83 12.96 4.01
N ASN A 110 -8.95 14.28 3.87
CA ASN A 110 -9.89 15.02 3.04
C ASN A 110 -11.37 14.85 3.43
N GLY A 111 -11.82 13.67 3.79
CA GLY A 111 -13.21 13.43 4.23
C GLY A 111 -13.40 13.53 5.75
N ALA A 112 -12.33 13.56 6.53
CA ALA A 112 -12.35 13.62 8.00
C ALA A 112 -13.39 12.65 8.63
N ALA A 113 -14.14 13.08 9.59
CA ALA A 113 -15.16 12.28 10.27
C ALA A 113 -16.25 11.73 9.32
N SER A 114 -16.51 12.41 8.18
CA SER A 114 -17.51 11.97 7.19
C SER A 114 -17.13 10.68 6.48
N MET A 115 -15.86 10.27 6.58
CA MET A 115 -15.42 8.97 6.06
C MET A 115 -15.95 7.80 6.89
N ARG A 116 -16.29 7.97 8.18
CA ARG A 116 -16.88 6.88 8.98
C ARG A 116 -18.35 6.68 8.61
N VAL A 117 -18.68 5.48 8.20
CA VAL A 117 -20.01 5.11 7.78
C VAL A 117 -20.51 3.89 8.56
N ARG A 118 -21.83 3.85 8.83
CA ARG A 118 -22.48 2.71 9.50
C ARG A 118 -22.68 1.56 8.49
N ASP A 119 -21.61 0.83 8.24
CA ASP A 119 -21.57 -0.28 7.31
C ASP A 119 -20.44 -1.24 7.72
N GLY A 120 -20.62 -1.91 8.85
CA GLY A 120 -19.64 -2.85 9.38
C GLY A 120 -19.56 -4.13 8.55
N ALA A 121 -18.37 -4.72 8.47
CA ALA A 121 -18.08 -5.85 7.61
C ALA A 121 -18.58 -7.21 8.13
N PHE A 122 -18.81 -7.33 9.44
CA PHE A 122 -19.19 -8.59 10.08
C PHE A 122 -20.00 -8.34 11.35
N PRO A 123 -20.67 -9.37 11.90
CA PRO A 123 -21.46 -9.22 13.13
C PRO A 123 -20.64 -8.67 14.29
N GLY A 124 -21.05 -7.49 14.81
CA GLY A 124 -20.37 -6.78 15.89
C GLY A 124 -19.43 -5.67 15.46
N SER A 125 -19.11 -5.53 14.16
CA SER A 125 -18.61 -4.28 13.60
C SER A 125 -19.78 -3.36 13.24
N ARG A 126 -19.67 -2.07 13.53
CA ARG A 126 -20.71 -1.07 13.27
C ARG A 126 -20.29 -0.06 12.22
N TYR A 127 -18.99 0.22 12.15
CA TYR A 127 -18.42 1.24 11.30
C TYR A 127 -17.33 0.68 10.39
N SER A 128 -17.21 1.31 9.25
CA SER A 128 -16.06 1.21 8.33
C SER A 128 -15.68 2.59 7.87
N ILE A 129 -14.55 2.74 7.20
CA ILE A 129 -14.29 3.97 6.46
C ILE A 129 -14.75 3.85 5.01
N ARG A 130 -15.23 4.96 4.48
CA ARG A 130 -15.42 5.21 3.07
C ARG A 130 -14.17 5.88 2.51
N THR A 131 -13.54 5.25 1.53
CA THR A 131 -12.55 5.87 0.68
C THR A 131 -13.17 6.17 -0.68
N GLU A 132 -12.73 7.24 -1.35
CA GLU A 132 -13.40 7.71 -2.56
C GLU A 132 -12.49 8.63 -3.36
N GLN A 133 -12.48 8.44 -4.68
CA GLN A 133 -11.99 9.44 -5.60
C GLN A 133 -13.04 10.56 -5.72
N VAL A 134 -12.64 11.81 -5.40
CA VAL A 134 -13.57 12.94 -5.41
C VAL A 134 -13.58 13.64 -6.75
N SER A 135 -12.43 14.08 -7.25
CA SER A 135 -12.33 14.78 -8.52
C SER A 135 -11.07 14.40 -9.29
N PRO A 136 -11.18 13.46 -10.24
CA PRO A 136 -10.02 13.03 -11.02
C PRO A 136 -9.42 14.13 -11.91
N ALA A 137 -10.09 15.26 -12.09
CA ALA A 137 -9.61 16.39 -12.88
C ALA A 137 -8.83 17.43 -12.06
N VAL A 138 -8.74 17.27 -10.75
CA VAL A 138 -8.00 18.18 -9.87
C VAL A 138 -6.50 17.92 -9.99
N ALA A 139 -5.70 18.98 -10.07
CA ALA A 139 -4.24 18.88 -10.18
C ALA A 139 -3.54 18.43 -8.87
N GLY A 140 -4.28 18.27 -7.78
CA GLY A 140 -3.81 17.81 -6.48
C GLY A 140 -4.29 16.39 -6.18
N ASN A 141 -4.43 16.11 -4.88
CA ASN A 141 -4.94 14.84 -4.39
C ASN A 141 -6.03 15.12 -3.35
N ASP A 142 -7.27 15.15 -3.80
CA ASP A 142 -8.45 15.36 -2.97
C ASP A 142 -9.18 14.06 -2.59
N ASP A 143 -8.61 12.90 -2.92
CA ASP A 143 -9.14 11.58 -2.56
C ASP A 143 -9.42 11.45 -1.08
N TRP A 144 -10.54 10.87 -0.75
CA TRP A 144 -10.80 10.38 0.60
C TRP A 144 -10.05 9.09 0.86
N LYS A 145 -9.07 9.14 1.74
CA LYS A 145 -8.19 8.02 2.10
C LYS A 145 -7.78 8.10 3.56
N ALA A 146 -7.18 7.05 4.09
CA ALA A 146 -6.68 7.05 5.45
C ALA A 146 -5.21 6.65 5.49
N GLY A 147 -4.50 7.08 6.53
CA GLY A 147 -3.12 6.71 6.75
C GLY A 147 -2.31 7.74 7.50
N ILE A 148 -1.01 7.53 7.48
CA ILE A 148 0.00 8.43 8.03
C ILE A 148 1.22 8.41 7.12
N TYR A 149 1.87 9.56 6.96
CA TYR A 149 3.12 9.67 6.22
C TYR A 149 4.06 10.68 6.89
N SER A 150 5.34 10.31 6.99
CA SER A 150 6.42 11.19 7.40
C SER A 150 7.64 10.94 6.51
N ALA A 151 8.19 12.00 5.93
CA ALA A 151 9.40 11.92 5.11
C ALA A 151 10.64 11.49 5.92
N THR A 152 10.61 11.64 7.24
CA THR A 152 11.70 11.24 8.16
C THR A 152 11.45 9.91 8.86
N GLY A 153 10.31 9.28 8.59
CA GLY A 153 9.87 8.04 9.22
C GLY A 153 8.84 8.26 10.32
N VAL A 154 8.08 7.22 10.63
CA VAL A 154 7.05 7.16 11.67
C VAL A 154 7.55 6.24 12.78
N THR A 155 8.05 6.81 13.87
CA THR A 155 8.72 6.06 14.95
C THR A 155 7.86 4.95 15.55
N GLY A 156 6.54 5.15 15.64
CA GLY A 156 5.63 4.11 16.13
C GLY A 156 5.63 2.84 15.27
N LEU A 157 6.05 2.92 14.00
CA LEU A 157 6.14 1.78 13.09
C LEU A 157 7.50 1.07 13.12
N HIS A 158 8.37 1.44 14.06
CA HIS A 158 9.75 0.92 14.17
C HIS A 158 9.85 -0.61 14.14
N ALA A 159 8.86 -1.33 14.66
CA ALA A 159 8.84 -2.79 14.63
C ALA A 159 9.02 -3.40 13.24
N PHE A 160 8.62 -2.67 12.18
CA PHE A 160 8.79 -3.12 10.80
C PHE A 160 10.19 -2.93 10.24
N ASN A 161 11.08 -2.18 10.91
CA ASN A 161 12.46 -2.00 10.45
C ASN A 161 13.28 -3.29 10.47
N ALA A 162 12.99 -4.16 11.43
CA ALA A 162 13.66 -5.45 11.56
C ALA A 162 12.75 -6.62 11.15
N ALA A 163 11.54 -6.32 10.67
CA ALA A 163 10.61 -7.35 10.27
C ALA A 163 11.04 -7.98 8.94
N ARG A 164 11.37 -9.26 9.02
CA ARG A 164 11.71 -10.10 7.87
C ARG A 164 10.48 -10.73 7.24
N GLU A 165 9.37 -10.62 7.93
CA GLU A 165 8.06 -11.07 7.52
C GLU A 165 7.02 -9.99 7.82
N ILE A 166 5.99 -9.89 7.00
CA ILE A 166 4.87 -8.96 7.21
C ILE A 166 3.56 -9.65 6.86
N SER A 167 2.47 -9.24 7.50
CA SER A 167 1.12 -9.57 7.03
C SER A 167 0.23 -8.34 7.05
N ILE A 168 -0.62 -8.22 6.04
CA ILE A 168 -1.67 -7.22 5.92
C ILE A 168 -2.99 -7.96 5.78
N MET A 169 -3.97 -7.67 6.66
CA MET A 169 -5.29 -8.29 6.62
C MET A 169 -6.38 -7.25 6.87
N GLY A 170 -7.54 -7.43 6.25
CA GLY A 170 -8.68 -6.55 6.48
C GLY A 170 -9.90 -6.92 5.65
N TRP A 171 -10.95 -6.13 5.83
CA TRP A 171 -12.20 -6.28 5.09
C TRP A 171 -12.35 -5.15 4.09
N PHE A 172 -12.74 -5.51 2.88
CA PHE A 172 -12.87 -4.59 1.76
C PHE A 172 -14.19 -4.81 1.04
N LYS A 173 -14.84 -3.72 0.61
CA LYS A 173 -16.04 -3.74 -0.21
C LYS A 173 -15.95 -2.67 -1.28
N MET A 174 -15.98 -3.08 -2.55
CA MET A 174 -16.01 -2.16 -3.69
C MET A 174 -17.38 -1.51 -3.78
N THR A 175 -17.48 -0.17 -3.73
CA THR A 175 -18.75 0.55 -3.66
C THR A 175 -18.99 1.54 -4.80
N GLY A 176 -17.99 1.75 -5.64
CA GLY A 176 -18.06 2.66 -6.77
C GLY A 176 -17.34 2.11 -7.99
N PRO A 177 -17.18 2.93 -9.04
CA PRO A 177 -16.34 2.56 -10.17
C PRO A 177 -14.91 2.36 -9.70
N ASN A 178 -14.33 1.21 -10.05
CA ASN A 178 -12.95 0.84 -9.74
C ASN A 178 -12.34 0.12 -10.96
N PRO A 179 -11.08 0.43 -11.33
CA PRO A 179 -10.34 1.58 -10.84
C PRO A 179 -11.08 2.89 -11.15
N GLY A 180 -10.81 3.91 -10.34
CA GLY A 180 -11.28 5.26 -10.61
C GLY A 180 -10.63 5.83 -11.88
N PRO A 181 -11.22 6.84 -12.53
CA PRO A 181 -10.58 7.52 -13.64
C PRO A 181 -9.20 8.06 -13.24
N ASN A 182 -8.19 7.84 -14.09
CA ASN A 182 -6.86 8.40 -13.84
C ASN A 182 -6.80 9.85 -14.35
N THR A 183 -6.26 10.77 -13.54
CA THR A 183 -6.09 12.17 -13.91
C THR A 183 -5.00 12.40 -14.95
N THR A 184 -4.01 11.54 -15.01
CA THR A 184 -2.81 11.73 -15.83
C THR A 184 -2.80 10.89 -17.08
N THR A 185 -3.32 9.68 -17.02
CA THR A 185 -3.35 8.75 -18.14
C THR A 185 -4.65 7.95 -18.12
N PRO A 186 -5.57 8.20 -19.05
CA PRO A 186 -6.78 7.38 -19.18
C PRO A 186 -6.49 5.99 -19.79
N ASP A 187 -5.21 5.64 -20.04
CA ASP A 187 -4.81 4.36 -20.60
C ASP A 187 -5.06 3.23 -19.59
N PRO A 188 -5.94 2.27 -19.88
CA PRO A 188 -6.19 1.13 -19.00
C PRO A 188 -4.97 0.21 -18.84
N ALA A 189 -3.95 0.33 -19.69
CA ALA A 189 -2.69 -0.39 -19.56
C ALA A 189 -1.69 0.29 -18.62
N ASP A 190 -1.98 1.54 -18.20
CA ASP A 190 -1.15 2.24 -17.23
C ASP A 190 -1.17 1.50 -15.88
N HIS A 191 0.02 1.28 -15.30
CA HIS A 191 0.16 0.69 -13.98
C HIS A 191 -0.48 1.50 -12.84
N TYR A 192 -0.79 2.78 -13.08
CA TYR A 192 -1.58 3.63 -12.18
C TYR A 192 -3.08 3.43 -12.30
N ASN A 193 -3.55 2.72 -13.31
CA ASN A 193 -4.92 2.25 -13.40
C ASN A 193 -5.09 1.07 -12.41
N ALA A 194 -5.16 1.40 -11.13
CA ALA A 194 -5.05 0.48 -10.01
C ALA A 194 -6.03 0.85 -8.90
N VAL A 195 -6.24 -0.06 -7.95
CA VAL A 195 -7.09 0.17 -6.78
C VAL A 195 -6.26 -0.07 -5.52
N GLY A 196 -5.87 1.01 -4.85
CA GLY A 196 -5.05 0.96 -3.64
C GLY A 196 -5.86 0.50 -2.43
N LEU A 197 -5.54 -0.64 -1.85
CA LEU A 197 -6.22 -1.17 -0.68
C LEU A 197 -5.51 -0.78 0.62
N ALA A 198 -4.36 -1.39 0.90
CA ALA A 198 -3.59 -1.10 2.10
C ALA A 198 -2.11 -1.43 1.91
N GLY A 199 -1.22 -0.63 2.49
CA GLY A 199 0.21 -0.85 2.39
C GLY A 199 1.04 -0.16 3.45
N LEU A 200 2.25 -0.68 3.64
CA LEU A 200 3.31 -0.13 4.47
C LEU A 200 4.34 0.55 3.55
N LEU A 201 4.70 1.79 3.85
CA LEU A 201 5.56 2.63 3.03
C LEU A 201 7.00 2.66 3.54
N SER A 202 7.97 2.43 2.66
CA SER A 202 9.39 2.71 2.87
C SER A 202 9.80 4.09 2.34
N GLY A 203 9.01 4.67 1.44
CA GLY A 203 9.16 6.01 0.90
C GLY A 203 7.82 6.60 0.51
N ASP A 204 7.76 7.49 -0.48
CA ASP A 204 6.49 7.96 -1.01
C ASP A 204 5.89 6.95 -2.00
N SER A 205 4.55 6.89 -2.06
CA SER A 205 3.89 5.92 -2.93
C SER A 205 3.91 6.30 -4.40
N GLN A 206 4.30 7.52 -4.75
CA GLN A 206 4.51 7.94 -6.14
C GLN A 206 5.82 7.40 -6.72
N GLY A 207 6.86 7.31 -5.90
CA GLY A 207 8.10 6.63 -6.24
C GLY A 207 7.99 5.10 -6.15
N HIS A 208 6.80 4.58 -5.80
CA HIS A 208 6.55 3.15 -5.54
C HIS A 208 7.39 2.58 -4.39
N ASP A 209 7.77 3.45 -3.44
CA ASP A 209 8.53 3.04 -2.27
C ASP A 209 7.62 2.40 -1.22
N VAL A 210 7.18 1.20 -1.53
CA VAL A 210 6.36 0.36 -0.65
C VAL A 210 7.20 -0.81 -0.12
N ARG A 211 7.01 -1.15 1.15
CA ARG A 211 7.61 -2.35 1.76
C ARG A 211 6.75 -3.58 1.53
N ALA A 212 5.46 -3.44 1.79
CA ALA A 212 4.45 -4.47 1.60
C ALA A 212 3.13 -3.82 1.19
N LEU A 213 2.48 -4.34 0.17
CA LEU A 213 1.29 -3.75 -0.42
C LEU A 213 0.28 -4.82 -0.82
N LEU A 214 -0.98 -4.60 -0.45
CA LEU A 214 -2.14 -5.29 -0.96
C LEU A 214 -2.91 -4.32 -1.86
N GLU A 215 -3.08 -4.67 -3.14
CA GLU A 215 -3.59 -3.75 -4.16
C GLU A 215 -4.15 -4.51 -5.35
N VAL A 216 -4.96 -3.85 -6.20
CA VAL A 216 -5.29 -4.33 -7.54
C VAL A 216 -4.49 -3.51 -8.53
N ILE A 217 -3.66 -4.14 -9.34
CA ILE A 217 -2.84 -3.48 -10.37
C ILE A 217 -2.94 -4.20 -11.72
N ASN A 218 -2.49 -3.52 -12.76
CA ASN A 218 -2.34 -4.11 -14.08
C ASN A 218 -1.12 -5.06 -14.09
N VAL A 219 -1.39 -6.33 -14.39
CA VAL A 219 -0.37 -7.36 -14.60
C VAL A 219 -0.57 -7.95 -15.99
N SER A 220 0.36 -7.65 -16.90
CA SER A 220 0.32 -8.14 -18.29
C SER A 220 -1.01 -7.82 -19.02
N GLY A 221 -1.53 -6.60 -18.82
CA GLY A 221 -2.76 -6.14 -19.49
C GLY A 221 -4.06 -6.50 -18.76
N GLN A 222 -3.99 -7.16 -17.60
CA GLN A 222 -5.15 -7.53 -16.80
C GLN A 222 -5.04 -6.99 -15.37
N LEU A 223 -6.12 -6.47 -14.82
CA LEU A 223 -6.18 -6.08 -13.42
C LEU A 223 -6.30 -7.34 -12.55
N ARG A 224 -5.38 -7.47 -11.59
CA ARG A 224 -5.31 -8.60 -10.65
C ARG A 224 -5.13 -8.11 -9.23
N LEU A 225 -5.69 -8.83 -8.27
CA LEU A 225 -5.32 -8.66 -6.87
C LEU A 225 -3.88 -9.13 -6.68
N VAL A 226 -3.06 -8.29 -6.04
CA VAL A 226 -1.64 -8.60 -5.83
C VAL A 226 -1.20 -8.39 -4.39
N ALA A 227 -0.19 -9.16 -3.99
CA ALA A 227 0.73 -8.85 -2.93
C ALA A 227 2.04 -8.38 -3.59
N LEU A 228 2.44 -7.14 -3.34
CA LEU A 228 3.70 -6.58 -3.79
C LEU A 228 4.60 -6.37 -2.57
N GLY A 229 5.75 -7.02 -2.56
CA GLY A 229 6.77 -6.89 -1.53
C GLY A 229 8.05 -6.30 -2.10
N ARG A 230 8.77 -5.54 -1.28
CA ARG A 230 10.05 -4.94 -1.64
C ARG A 230 11.05 -5.12 -0.51
N ARG A 231 12.29 -5.41 -0.85
CA ARG A 231 13.38 -5.46 0.13
C ARG A 231 13.54 -4.10 0.81
N VAL A 232 13.97 -4.12 2.05
CA VAL A 232 14.09 -2.90 2.86
C VAL A 232 15.13 -1.93 2.30
N ASP A 233 16.16 -2.45 1.63
CA ASP A 233 17.19 -1.66 0.93
C ASP A 233 16.71 -1.10 -0.43
N GLY A 234 15.49 -1.46 -0.85
CA GLY A 234 14.93 -1.04 -2.12
C GLY A 234 15.55 -1.70 -3.36
N SER A 235 16.46 -2.67 -3.19
CA SER A 235 17.22 -3.27 -4.28
C SER A 235 16.36 -4.13 -5.21
N SER A 236 15.28 -4.72 -4.70
CA SER A 236 14.38 -5.55 -5.49
C SER A 236 12.95 -5.53 -4.97
N SER A 237 12.03 -5.80 -5.88
CA SER A 237 10.62 -5.99 -5.57
C SER A 237 10.07 -7.17 -6.37
N GLN A 238 9.06 -7.81 -5.82
CA GLN A 238 8.33 -8.88 -6.48
C GLN A 238 6.84 -8.71 -6.25
N THR A 239 6.06 -9.22 -7.17
CA THR A 239 4.61 -9.20 -7.13
C THR A 239 4.08 -10.62 -7.29
N PHE A 240 3.29 -11.07 -6.31
CA PHE A 240 2.48 -12.28 -6.41
C PHE A 240 1.07 -11.86 -6.82
N ALA A 241 0.63 -12.29 -8.01
CA ALA A 241 -0.67 -11.93 -8.58
C ALA A 241 -1.63 -13.13 -8.51
N ALA A 242 -2.84 -12.91 -7.99
CA ALA A 242 -3.89 -13.92 -8.01
C ALA A 242 -4.23 -14.31 -9.44
N ASP A 243 -4.50 -15.60 -9.69
CA ASP A 243 -4.90 -16.09 -11.01
C ASP A 243 -6.33 -15.69 -11.38
N ASP A 244 -7.19 -15.55 -10.36
CA ASP A 244 -8.57 -15.14 -10.54
C ASP A 244 -8.67 -13.69 -11.01
N GLU A 245 -9.69 -13.42 -11.84
CA GLU A 245 -10.07 -12.06 -12.21
C GLU A 245 -10.45 -11.24 -10.95
N TRP A 246 -9.95 -10.00 -10.86
CA TRP A 246 -10.06 -9.23 -9.62
C TRP A 246 -11.51 -8.97 -9.16
N GLN A 247 -12.48 -8.82 -10.09
CA GLN A 247 -13.89 -8.67 -9.73
C GLN A 247 -14.50 -9.95 -9.15
N SER A 248 -13.98 -11.13 -9.50
CA SER A 248 -14.39 -12.38 -8.87
C SER A 248 -13.83 -12.49 -7.44
N VAL A 249 -12.66 -11.90 -7.19
CA VAL A 249 -12.08 -11.82 -5.85
C VAL A 249 -12.80 -10.78 -5.00
N LEU A 250 -13.03 -9.59 -5.55
CA LEU A 250 -13.66 -8.43 -4.90
C LEU A 250 -14.97 -8.03 -5.64
N PRO A 251 -16.03 -8.83 -5.55
CA PRO A 251 -17.29 -8.52 -6.23
C PRO A 251 -17.91 -7.22 -5.71
N PRO A 252 -18.56 -6.43 -6.57
CA PRO A 252 -19.18 -5.16 -6.17
C PRO A 252 -20.14 -5.31 -4.99
N ASN A 253 -20.12 -4.34 -4.09
CA ASN A 253 -21.00 -4.23 -2.93
C ASN A 253 -20.99 -5.44 -1.98
N THR A 254 -19.91 -6.24 -2.01
CA THR A 254 -19.78 -7.44 -1.18
C THR A 254 -18.58 -7.29 -0.25
N TRP A 255 -18.76 -7.50 1.05
CA TRP A 255 -17.68 -7.56 2.01
C TRP A 255 -16.82 -8.82 1.80
N VAL A 256 -15.54 -8.62 1.61
CA VAL A 256 -14.54 -9.68 1.43
C VAL A 256 -13.41 -9.47 2.44
N PHE A 257 -13.07 -10.52 3.17
CA PHE A 257 -11.85 -10.54 3.97
C PHE A 257 -10.66 -10.93 3.09
N LEU A 258 -9.67 -10.05 3.01
CA LEU A 258 -8.42 -10.32 2.31
C LEU A 258 -7.27 -10.40 3.31
N ALA A 259 -6.27 -11.21 2.98
CA ALA A 259 -4.98 -11.19 3.62
C ALA A 259 -3.87 -11.34 2.58
N ALA A 260 -2.73 -10.68 2.84
CA ALA A 260 -1.47 -10.86 2.15
C ALA A 260 -0.39 -11.17 3.18
N THR A 261 0.45 -12.15 2.90
CA THR A 261 1.61 -12.50 3.74
C THR A 261 2.88 -12.39 2.92
N PHE A 262 3.94 -11.94 3.54
CA PHE A 262 5.25 -11.67 2.95
C PHE A 262 6.29 -12.30 3.86
N ASP A 263 7.12 -13.17 3.31
CA ASP A 263 8.33 -13.67 3.91
C ASP A 263 9.50 -13.22 3.02
N PHE A 264 10.27 -12.25 3.49
CA PHE A 264 11.32 -11.62 2.72
C PHE A 264 12.62 -12.43 2.73
N ASP A 265 12.79 -13.36 3.66
CA ASP A 265 13.94 -14.24 3.69
C ASP A 265 13.76 -15.44 2.75
N ASP A 266 12.58 -16.07 2.82
CA ASP A 266 12.24 -17.19 1.95
C ASP A 266 11.76 -16.73 0.57
N GLY A 267 11.55 -15.42 0.38
CA GLY A 267 11.07 -14.85 -0.87
C GLY A 267 9.64 -15.27 -1.21
N THR A 268 8.83 -15.64 -0.22
CA THR A 268 7.49 -16.15 -0.47
C THR A 268 6.39 -15.14 -0.12
N MET A 269 5.37 -15.09 -0.95
CA MET A 269 4.16 -14.32 -0.72
C MET A 269 2.92 -15.17 -0.95
N SER A 270 1.83 -14.84 -0.24
CA SER A 270 0.55 -15.50 -0.41
C SER A 270 -0.61 -14.52 -0.28
N LEU A 271 -1.67 -14.78 -1.02
CA LEU A 271 -2.93 -14.05 -0.96
C LEU A 271 -4.06 -14.97 -0.46
N TYR A 272 -5.00 -14.40 0.28
CA TYR A 272 -6.14 -15.13 0.83
C TYR A 272 -7.42 -14.34 0.64
N LYS A 273 -8.50 -15.06 0.35
CA LYS A 273 -9.87 -14.56 0.30
C LYS A 273 -10.74 -15.35 1.28
N ASN A 274 -11.41 -14.66 2.20
CA ASN A 274 -12.33 -15.27 3.17
C ASN A 274 -11.73 -16.49 3.90
N GLY A 275 -10.46 -16.35 4.31
CA GLY A 275 -9.74 -17.37 5.04
C GLY A 275 -9.16 -18.52 4.20
N ARG A 276 -9.31 -18.50 2.88
CA ARG A 276 -8.79 -19.52 1.95
C ARG A 276 -7.67 -18.94 1.08
N PRO A 277 -6.58 -19.68 0.83
CA PRO A 277 -5.54 -19.23 -0.06
C PRO A 277 -6.09 -19.07 -1.49
N LEU A 278 -5.58 -18.07 -2.18
CA LEU A 278 -5.78 -17.88 -3.61
C LEU A 278 -4.60 -18.52 -4.36
N THR A 279 -4.88 -19.14 -5.49
CA THR A 279 -3.84 -19.50 -6.45
C THR A 279 -3.32 -18.23 -7.12
N GLY A 280 -2.05 -18.26 -7.50
CA GLY A 280 -1.41 -17.10 -8.11
C GLY A 280 -0.01 -17.42 -8.62
N THR A 281 0.55 -16.46 -9.32
CA THR A 281 1.88 -16.57 -9.93
C THR A 281 2.71 -15.33 -9.62
N TYR A 282 4.02 -15.50 -9.52
CA TYR A 282 4.96 -14.39 -9.46
C TYR A 282 5.11 -13.74 -10.84
N VAL A 283 5.09 -12.40 -10.85
CA VAL A 283 5.20 -11.63 -12.11
C VAL A 283 6.59 -11.75 -12.71
N LEU A 284 7.63 -11.78 -11.87
CA LEU A 284 8.99 -12.07 -12.30
C LEU A 284 9.27 -13.56 -12.11
N PRO A 285 9.73 -14.29 -13.14
CA PRO A 285 10.05 -15.70 -13.00
C PRO A 285 11.30 -15.89 -12.14
N GLY A 286 11.35 -17.00 -11.40
CA GLY A 286 12.47 -17.36 -10.53
C GLY A 286 12.27 -16.94 -9.08
N ASP A 287 13.39 -16.72 -8.38
CA ASP A 287 13.37 -16.23 -7.01
C ASP A 287 12.71 -14.85 -6.95
N PRO A 288 11.67 -14.65 -6.14
CA PRO A 288 10.97 -13.36 -6.02
C PRO A 288 11.90 -12.18 -5.68
N TRP A 289 13.02 -12.46 -5.02
CA TRP A 289 13.98 -11.45 -4.57
C TRP A 289 15.28 -11.47 -5.37
N ALA A 290 15.40 -12.38 -6.34
CA ALA A 290 16.56 -12.45 -7.21
C ALA A 290 16.65 -11.21 -8.08
N VAL A 291 17.47 -10.32 -7.64
CA VAL A 291 18.13 -9.34 -8.49
C VAL A 291 19.48 -9.99 -8.79
N ALA A 292 19.92 -10.04 -10.02
CA ALA A 292 21.23 -10.50 -10.47
C ALA A 292 22.19 -10.98 -9.35
N GLY A 293 22.11 -12.21 -8.92
CA GLY A 293 22.98 -12.81 -7.90
C GLY A 293 22.25 -13.80 -6.99
N PRO A 294 22.96 -14.43 -6.07
CA PRO A 294 22.35 -15.30 -5.09
C PRO A 294 21.41 -14.50 -4.16
N PRO A 295 20.33 -15.12 -3.66
CA PRO A 295 19.42 -14.46 -2.73
C PRO A 295 20.19 -14.07 -1.47
N GLU A 296 20.17 -12.79 -1.15
CA GLU A 296 20.73 -12.24 0.07
C GLU A 296 19.63 -12.09 1.13
N PRO A 297 19.92 -12.28 2.41
CA PRO A 297 18.98 -11.97 3.46
C PRO A 297 18.48 -10.53 3.34
N ASP A 298 17.21 -10.30 3.67
CA ASP A 298 16.67 -8.94 3.70
C ASP A 298 17.37 -8.12 4.81
N LEU A 299 17.69 -6.87 4.51
CA LEU A 299 18.45 -6.01 5.42
C LEU A 299 17.49 -5.26 6.36
N THR A 300 17.96 -4.98 7.58
CA THR A 300 17.27 -4.05 8.48
C THR A 300 17.51 -2.61 8.01
N SER A 301 16.47 -1.77 8.09
CA SER A 301 16.57 -0.35 7.79
C SER A 301 16.96 0.44 9.03
N ALA A 302 17.86 1.43 8.88
CA ALA A 302 18.12 2.43 9.90
C ALA A 302 17.04 3.52 9.99
N THR A 303 16.17 3.60 8.96
CA THR A 303 15.09 4.58 8.88
C THR A 303 13.77 3.91 9.18
N ASP A 304 12.98 4.50 10.07
CA ASP A 304 11.63 4.05 10.36
C ASP A 304 10.76 4.06 9.09
N PRO A 305 9.78 3.16 8.98
CA PRO A 305 8.84 3.17 7.88
C PRO A 305 8.20 4.55 7.69
N ARG A 306 8.07 4.97 6.44
CA ARG A 306 7.53 6.30 6.11
C ARG A 306 6.04 6.43 6.36
N GLY A 307 5.32 5.34 6.50
CA GLY A 307 3.91 5.39 6.85
C GLY A 307 3.08 4.17 6.47
N ILE A 308 1.79 4.36 6.63
CA ILE A 308 0.74 3.42 6.21
C ILE A 308 -0.18 4.15 5.24
N LYS A 309 -0.47 3.52 4.08
CA LYS A 309 -1.46 4.00 3.12
C LYS A 309 -2.70 3.10 3.13
N ILE A 310 -3.88 3.69 3.01
CA ILE A 310 -5.17 3.00 2.97
C ILE A 310 -6.07 3.72 1.97
N GLY A 311 -6.46 3.04 0.90
CA GLY A 311 -7.42 3.53 -0.08
C GLY A 311 -6.93 4.59 -1.06
N GLY A 312 -5.63 4.85 -1.12
CA GLY A 312 -5.05 5.83 -2.05
C GLY A 312 -3.55 6.04 -1.85
N SER A 313 -2.97 6.99 -2.58
CA SER A 313 -1.54 7.29 -2.55
C SER A 313 -1.16 8.34 -1.50
N PHE A 314 0.08 8.29 -1.02
CA PHE A 314 0.70 9.24 -0.09
C PHE A 314 2.08 9.67 -0.62
N PRO A 315 2.62 10.84 -0.24
CA PRO A 315 2.03 11.87 0.63
C PRO A 315 0.82 12.59 0.02
N GLN A 316 0.09 13.36 0.85
CA GLN A 316 -1.16 14.01 0.48
C GLN A 316 -1.03 15.11 -0.59
N ASN A 317 0.11 15.76 -0.64
CA ASN A 317 0.39 16.85 -1.59
C ASN A 317 0.91 16.38 -2.96
N THR A 318 0.84 15.09 -3.20
CA THR A 318 1.25 14.50 -4.48
C THR A 318 0.03 14.27 -5.36
N GLU A 319 0.29 13.93 -6.63
CA GLU A 319 -0.73 13.62 -7.60
C GLU A 319 -1.59 12.41 -7.15
N GLU A 320 -2.88 12.49 -7.45
CA GLU A 320 -3.81 11.39 -7.18
C GLU A 320 -3.45 10.13 -7.96
N ARG A 321 -3.32 9.01 -7.26
CA ARG A 321 -3.02 7.71 -7.85
C ARG A 321 -3.64 6.59 -7.04
N ASN A 322 -4.07 5.55 -7.72
CA ASN A 322 -4.62 4.33 -7.11
C ASN A 322 -5.78 4.59 -6.14
N PRO A 323 -6.74 5.46 -6.47
CA PRO A 323 -7.88 5.70 -5.60
C PRO A 323 -8.71 4.42 -5.45
N CYS A 324 -9.29 4.20 -4.25
CA CYS A 324 -10.26 3.15 -4.01
C CYS A 324 -11.62 3.75 -3.69
N ASN A 325 -12.62 3.49 -4.52
CA ASN A 325 -14.01 3.75 -4.20
C ASN A 325 -14.56 2.57 -3.39
N CYS A 326 -14.26 2.56 -2.08
CA CYS A 326 -14.37 1.38 -1.23
C CYS A 326 -15.02 1.68 0.13
N ARG A 327 -15.38 0.58 0.82
CA ARG A 327 -15.46 0.52 2.28
C ARG A 327 -14.33 -0.37 2.78
N ILE A 328 -13.70 0.03 3.87
CA ILE A 328 -12.59 -0.70 4.47
C ILE A 328 -12.85 -0.80 5.97
N ASP A 329 -12.63 -2.00 6.54
CA ASP A 329 -12.89 -2.28 7.95
C ASP A 329 -11.83 -3.22 8.54
N SER A 330 -11.52 -3.03 9.81
CA SER A 330 -10.72 -3.93 10.64
C SER A 330 -9.40 -4.35 10.01
N LEU A 331 -8.59 -3.32 9.62
CA LEU A 331 -7.24 -3.53 9.10
C LEU A 331 -6.27 -3.93 10.20
N MET A 332 -5.39 -4.86 9.86
CA MET A 332 -4.33 -5.38 10.72
C MET A 332 -3.00 -5.43 9.96
N PHE A 333 -1.94 -4.91 10.57
CA PHE A 333 -0.56 -4.98 10.10
C PHE A 333 0.28 -5.71 11.14
N LEU A 334 0.90 -6.82 10.75
CA LEU A 334 1.68 -7.68 11.64
C LEU A 334 3.13 -7.76 11.16
N ASP A 335 4.07 -7.87 12.10
CA ASP A 335 5.51 -8.02 11.87
C ASP A 335 5.96 -9.48 11.67
N ARG A 336 5.04 -10.32 11.21
CA ARG A 336 5.31 -11.70 10.78
C ARG A 336 4.36 -12.18 9.70
N ALA A 337 4.76 -13.19 8.94
CA ALA A 337 3.88 -13.93 8.07
C ALA A 337 2.93 -14.80 8.91
N VAL A 338 1.61 -14.57 8.76
CA VAL A 338 0.61 -15.42 9.43
C VAL A 338 0.40 -16.70 8.64
N THR A 339 0.21 -17.79 9.35
CA THR A 339 -0.04 -19.09 8.71
C THR A 339 -1.42 -19.16 8.06
N PRO A 340 -1.62 -20.01 7.03
CA PRO A 340 -2.95 -20.19 6.40
C PRO A 340 -4.04 -20.56 7.41
N ARG A 341 -3.68 -21.34 8.43
CA ARG A 341 -4.60 -21.72 9.51
C ARG A 341 -5.01 -20.52 10.37
N GLU A 342 -4.10 -19.61 10.64
CA GLU A 342 -4.41 -18.38 11.40
C GLU A 342 -5.28 -17.42 10.58
N VAL A 343 -5.01 -17.27 9.30
CA VAL A 343 -5.86 -16.48 8.39
C VAL A 343 -7.29 -17.03 8.39
N ALA A 344 -7.45 -18.34 8.23
CA ALA A 344 -8.76 -18.98 8.28
C ALA A 344 -9.46 -18.77 9.63
N ARG A 345 -8.75 -18.97 10.74
CA ARG A 345 -9.31 -18.78 12.09
C ARG A 345 -9.65 -17.32 12.38
N GLN A 346 -8.86 -16.36 11.88
CA GLN A 346 -9.16 -14.94 12.03
C GLN A 346 -10.45 -14.58 11.28
N TYR A 347 -10.63 -15.06 10.05
CA TYR A 347 -11.86 -14.91 9.30
C TYR A 347 -13.07 -15.50 10.05
N HIS A 348 -12.99 -16.76 10.46
CA HIS A 348 -14.09 -17.44 11.17
C HIS A 348 -14.43 -16.76 12.49
N ARG A 349 -13.43 -16.29 13.23
CA ARG A 349 -13.65 -15.53 14.47
C ARG A 349 -14.42 -14.23 14.22
N ALA A 350 -14.14 -13.52 13.13
CA ALA A 350 -14.85 -12.30 12.78
C ALA A 350 -16.31 -12.58 12.45
N VAL A 351 -16.58 -13.57 11.60
CA VAL A 351 -17.96 -13.91 11.17
C VAL A 351 -18.76 -14.74 12.19
N GLY A 352 -18.15 -15.11 13.32
CA GLY A 352 -18.86 -15.83 14.39
C GLY A 352 -19.05 -17.34 14.15
N ARG A 353 -18.13 -17.96 13.44
CA ARG A 353 -18.11 -19.40 13.11
C ARG A 353 -16.98 -20.13 13.79
#